data_6f2a17d4751074895e4353e956ff5fb7
#
_entry.id   6f2a17d4751074895e4353e956ff5fb7
#
_cell.length_a   1.000
_cell.length_b   1.000
_cell.length_c   1.000
_cell.angle_alpha   90.00
_cell.angle_beta   90.00
_cell.angle_gamma   90.00
#
_symmetry.space_group_name_H-M   'P 1'
#
loop_
_entity.id
_entity.type
_entity.pdbx_description
1 polymer ?
#
loop_
_entity_poly.entity_id
_entity_poly.type
_entity_poly.pdbx_seq_one_letter_code
_entity_poly.pdbx_strand_id
1 'polypeptide(L)'
;FLFFLRRIKKLQKRNELQTMVRSLEKEKAYHENSLTKAETTVTKTNADLEYAEQQKCPTCEQELHDDKHTHLVDKLKVQLTESTDYVTKLKTDLAKIQQGIDEVGDLGRIPETYYDTIDEAYNHKGSLKDLKRQLEQTEKKEDTYAEQIAEMKKSAIQQIDYDKANELEDLHRHQDFL
;
A
#
# COMPACT_ATOMS: atom_id res chain seq x y z
N PHE A 1 -1.22 -5.14 -19.45
CA PHE A 1 -2.22 -5.23 -18.38
C PHE A 1 -1.80 -6.20 -17.28
N LEU A 2 -1.47 -7.47 -17.58
CA LEU A 2 -1.01 -8.46 -16.59
C LEU A 2 0.23 -7.99 -15.80
N PHE A 3 1.11 -7.24 -16.42
CA PHE A 3 2.27 -6.65 -15.80
C PHE A 3 1.86 -5.62 -14.71
N PHE A 4 0.87 -4.77 -14.99
CA PHE A 4 0.35 -3.81 -14.02
C PHE A 4 -0.33 -4.50 -12.85
N LEU A 5 -1.14 -5.53 -13.09
CA LEU A 5 -1.78 -6.32 -12.03
C LEU A 5 -0.76 -6.99 -11.10
N ARG A 6 0.35 -7.50 -11.66
CA ARG A 6 1.44 -8.06 -10.85
C ARG A 6 2.10 -7.00 -9.97
N ARG A 7 2.28 -5.78 -10.48
CA ARG A 7 2.83 -4.65 -9.69
C ARG A 7 1.90 -4.24 -8.56
N ILE A 8 0.60 -4.10 -8.82
CA ILE A 8 -0.41 -3.78 -7.80
C ILE A 8 -0.43 -4.84 -6.71
N LYS A 9 -0.44 -6.14 -7.06
CA LYS A 9 -0.38 -7.23 -6.08
C LYS A 9 0.88 -7.18 -5.22
N LYS A 10 2.04 -6.87 -5.82
CA LYS A 10 3.29 -6.68 -5.08
C LYS A 10 3.20 -5.49 -4.11
N LEU A 11 2.60 -4.39 -4.53
CA LEU A 11 2.39 -3.21 -3.68
C LEU A 11 1.47 -3.54 -2.51
N GLN A 12 0.36 -4.23 -2.75
CA GLN A 12 -0.57 -4.65 -1.68
C GLN A 12 0.14 -5.55 -0.66
N LYS A 13 0.83 -6.60 -1.11
CA LYS A 13 1.58 -7.48 -0.24
C LYS A 13 2.64 -6.73 0.57
N ARG A 14 3.35 -5.79 -0.06
CA ARG A 14 4.34 -4.94 0.61
C ARG A 14 3.69 -4.08 1.71
N ASN A 15 2.54 -3.48 1.43
CA ASN A 15 1.81 -2.64 2.39
C ASN A 15 1.29 -3.47 3.58
N GLU A 16 0.82 -4.69 3.34
CA GLU A 16 0.44 -5.65 4.39
C GLU A 16 1.63 -5.99 5.29
N LEU A 17 2.77 -6.35 4.71
CA LEU A 17 4.00 -6.63 5.45
C LEU A 17 4.50 -5.41 6.23
N GLN A 18 4.44 -4.22 5.65
CA GLN A 18 4.81 -2.98 6.31
C GLN A 18 3.90 -2.67 7.52
N THR A 19 2.61 -2.93 7.38
CA THR A 19 1.65 -2.78 8.49
C THR A 19 1.96 -3.77 9.62
N MET A 20 2.29 -5.02 9.27
CA MET A 20 2.69 -6.05 10.22
C MET A 20 3.99 -5.67 10.95
N VAL A 21 5.02 -5.22 10.25
CA VAL A 21 6.26 -4.73 10.88
C VAL A 21 5.99 -3.59 11.85
N ARG A 22 5.21 -2.59 11.44
CA ARG A 22 4.85 -1.47 12.33
C ARG A 22 4.09 -1.92 13.59
N SER A 23 3.28 -2.96 13.49
CA SER A 23 2.59 -3.56 14.64
C SER A 23 3.58 -4.23 15.59
N LEU A 24 4.50 -5.04 15.05
CA LEU A 24 5.54 -5.70 15.81
C LEU A 24 6.51 -4.71 16.48
N GLU A 25 6.88 -3.64 15.80
CA GLU A 25 7.72 -2.56 16.37
C GLU A 25 7.04 -1.87 17.56
N LYS A 26 5.73 -1.63 17.50
CA LYS A 26 4.96 -1.07 18.63
C LYS A 26 4.92 -2.05 19.81
N GLU A 27 4.69 -3.32 19.52
CA GLU A 27 4.68 -4.37 20.54
C GLU A 27 6.06 -4.52 21.19
N LYS A 28 7.13 -4.49 20.38
CA LYS A 28 8.51 -4.48 20.85
C LYS A 28 8.77 -3.33 21.82
N ALA A 29 8.42 -2.09 21.43
CA ALA A 29 8.60 -0.92 22.27
C ALA A 29 7.82 -1.02 23.60
N TYR A 30 6.61 -1.60 23.60
CA TYR A 30 5.86 -1.86 24.80
C TYR A 30 6.57 -2.86 25.74
N HIS A 31 7.07 -3.97 25.18
CA HIS A 31 7.80 -5.00 25.95
C HIS A 31 9.14 -4.48 26.46
N GLU A 32 9.88 -3.66 25.71
CA GLU A 32 11.11 -3.00 26.13
C GLU A 32 10.88 -2.09 27.34
N ASN A 33 9.83 -1.28 27.32
CA ASN A 33 9.44 -0.44 28.48
C ASN A 33 9.05 -1.30 29.67
N SER A 34 8.36 -2.40 29.47
CA SER A 34 7.98 -3.33 30.53
C SER A 34 9.20 -4.04 31.14
N LEU A 35 10.15 -4.42 30.28
CA LEU A 35 11.41 -5.03 30.69
C LEU A 35 12.22 -4.07 31.58
N THR A 36 12.38 -2.81 31.19
CA THR A 36 13.09 -1.80 31.98
C THR A 36 12.49 -1.63 33.39
N LYS A 37 11.14 -1.60 33.46
CA LYS A 37 10.43 -1.53 34.75
C LYS A 37 10.65 -2.80 35.60
N ALA A 38 10.57 -3.96 34.96
CA ALA A 38 10.76 -5.24 35.62
C ALA A 38 12.21 -5.38 36.14
N GLU A 39 13.22 -5.02 35.37
CA GLU A 39 14.63 -5.00 35.79
C GLU A 39 14.88 -4.04 36.93
N THR A 40 14.24 -2.87 36.91
CA THR A 40 14.29 -1.92 38.04
C THR A 40 13.69 -2.55 39.31
N THR A 41 12.57 -3.27 39.17
CA THR A 41 11.93 -3.98 40.28
C THR A 41 12.85 -5.06 40.85
N VAL A 42 13.46 -5.88 39.99
CA VAL A 42 14.43 -6.90 40.40
C VAL A 42 15.59 -6.29 41.18
N THR A 43 16.18 -5.20 40.66
CA THR A 43 17.30 -4.51 41.34
C THR A 43 16.90 -4.00 42.71
N LYS A 44 15.70 -3.40 42.82
CA LYS A 44 15.18 -2.90 44.10
C LYS A 44 14.92 -4.03 45.07
N THR A 45 14.21 -5.09 44.64
CA THR A 45 13.89 -6.24 45.50
C THR A 45 15.16 -6.96 45.96
N ASN A 46 16.19 -7.04 45.09
CA ASN A 46 17.47 -7.61 45.48
C ASN A 46 18.18 -6.77 46.56
N ALA A 47 18.21 -5.45 46.42
CA ALA A 47 18.76 -4.56 47.44
C ALA A 47 18.00 -4.69 48.76
N ASP A 48 16.67 -4.69 48.73
CA ASP A 48 15.81 -4.88 49.89
C ASP A 48 16.09 -6.25 50.58
N LEU A 49 16.34 -7.30 49.80
CA LEU A 49 16.69 -8.62 50.30
C LEU A 49 18.07 -8.62 50.97
N GLU A 50 19.09 -7.98 50.36
CA GLU A 50 20.41 -7.84 50.95
C GLU A 50 20.37 -7.13 52.31
N TYR A 51 19.58 -6.04 52.45
CA TYR A 51 19.38 -5.37 53.73
C TYR A 51 18.67 -6.28 54.75
N ALA A 52 17.65 -6.99 54.30
CA ALA A 52 16.92 -7.92 55.16
C ALA A 52 17.84 -9.07 55.65
N GLU A 53 18.64 -9.70 54.76
CA GLU A 53 19.58 -10.76 55.14
C GLU A 53 20.66 -10.30 56.11
N GLN A 54 21.00 -9.01 56.11
CA GLN A 54 21.84 -8.38 57.14
C GLN A 54 21.11 -8.10 58.45
N GLN A 55 19.86 -8.57 58.61
CA GLN A 55 18.98 -8.27 59.76
C GLN A 55 18.68 -6.78 59.94
N LYS A 56 18.68 -6.01 58.84
CA LYS A 56 18.35 -4.58 58.84
C LYS A 56 17.05 -4.30 58.12
N CYS A 57 16.29 -3.35 58.60
CA CYS A 57 15.12 -2.86 57.93
C CYS A 57 15.54 -2.10 56.66
N PRO A 58 15.02 -2.44 55.42
CA PRO A 58 15.40 -1.74 54.21
C PRO A 58 14.96 -0.27 54.13
N THR A 59 14.08 0.16 55.06
CA THR A 59 13.56 1.53 55.12
C THR A 59 14.22 2.40 56.17
N CYS A 60 14.59 1.82 57.32
CA CYS A 60 15.11 2.59 58.47
C CYS A 60 16.44 2.04 59.05
N GLU A 61 17.00 1.00 58.44
CA GLU A 61 18.27 0.33 58.79
C GLU A 61 18.37 -0.18 60.23
N GLN A 62 17.25 -0.25 61.00
CA GLN A 62 17.20 -0.83 62.32
C GLN A 62 17.38 -2.34 62.29
N GLU A 63 18.02 -2.89 63.30
CA GLU A 63 18.19 -4.34 63.45
C GLU A 63 16.86 -5.04 63.75
N LEU A 64 16.62 -6.15 63.06
CA LEU A 64 15.39 -6.98 63.10
C LEU A 64 15.76 -8.33 63.71
N HIS A 65 15.25 -8.66 64.90
CA HIS A 65 15.60 -9.89 65.62
C HIS A 65 14.41 -10.81 65.92
N ASP A 66 13.33 -10.75 65.13
CA ASP A 66 12.12 -11.50 65.41
C ASP A 66 11.68 -12.42 64.21
N ASP A 67 10.69 -13.29 64.49
CA ASP A 67 10.11 -14.22 63.47
C ASP A 67 9.54 -13.47 62.26
N LYS A 68 9.19 -12.22 62.39
CA LYS A 68 8.70 -11.36 61.31
C LYS A 68 9.79 -11.11 60.28
N HIS A 69 11.05 -11.07 60.71
CA HIS A 69 12.20 -10.92 59.82
C HIS A 69 12.34 -12.10 58.88
N THR A 70 12.27 -13.34 59.38
CA THR A 70 12.34 -14.55 58.57
C THR A 70 11.23 -14.55 57.51
N HIS A 71 10.01 -14.20 57.91
CA HIS A 71 8.89 -14.12 56.96
C HIS A 71 9.10 -13.02 55.90
N LEU A 72 9.74 -11.88 56.27
CA LEU A 72 10.06 -10.82 55.29
C LEU A 72 11.09 -11.30 54.27
N VAL A 73 12.16 -11.96 54.71
CA VAL A 73 13.20 -12.54 53.85
C VAL A 73 12.58 -13.55 52.84
N ASP A 74 11.74 -14.46 53.33
CA ASP A 74 11.08 -15.46 52.50
C ASP A 74 10.16 -14.80 51.47
N LYS A 75 9.39 -13.79 51.86
CA LYS A 75 8.54 -13.02 50.96
C LYS A 75 9.36 -12.32 49.87
N LEU A 76 10.47 -11.67 50.23
CA LEU A 76 11.35 -10.99 49.26
C LEU A 76 12.00 -11.98 48.29
N LYS A 77 12.39 -13.17 48.75
CA LYS A 77 12.91 -14.27 47.87
C LYS A 77 11.87 -14.72 46.85
N VAL A 78 10.62 -14.89 47.27
CA VAL A 78 9.53 -15.24 46.37
C VAL A 78 9.31 -14.13 45.33
N GLN A 79 9.25 -12.87 45.79
CA GLN A 79 9.09 -11.72 44.88
C GLN A 79 10.25 -11.58 43.90
N LEU A 80 11.48 -11.83 44.33
CA LEU A 80 12.67 -11.79 43.49
C LEU A 80 12.58 -12.89 42.40
N THR A 81 12.19 -14.11 42.80
CA THR A 81 12.01 -15.22 41.84
C THR A 81 10.94 -14.88 40.82
N GLU A 82 9.75 -14.44 41.23
CA GLU A 82 8.66 -14.06 40.34
C GLU A 82 9.07 -12.94 39.39
N SER A 83 9.78 -11.91 39.90
CA SER A 83 10.25 -10.79 39.06
C SER A 83 11.33 -11.22 38.09
N THR A 84 12.26 -12.12 38.45
CA THR A 84 13.28 -12.65 37.55
C THR A 84 12.69 -13.54 36.48
N ASP A 85 11.69 -14.37 36.82
CA ASP A 85 10.94 -15.19 35.84
C ASP A 85 10.19 -14.30 34.84
N TYR A 86 9.60 -13.22 35.35
CA TYR A 86 8.92 -12.25 34.45
C TYR A 86 9.89 -11.55 33.48
N VAL A 87 11.09 -11.13 33.97
CA VAL A 87 12.15 -10.59 33.12
C VAL A 87 12.57 -11.59 32.04
N THR A 88 12.75 -12.85 32.42
CA THR A 88 13.14 -13.93 31.50
C THR A 88 12.07 -14.13 30.43
N LYS A 89 10.79 -14.12 30.80
CA LYS A 89 9.66 -14.19 29.89
C LYS A 89 9.66 -13.03 28.91
N LEU A 90 9.79 -11.80 29.39
CA LEU A 90 9.83 -10.60 28.54
C LEU A 90 10.99 -10.63 27.54
N LYS A 91 12.19 -11.10 27.96
CA LYS A 91 13.34 -11.27 27.05
C LYS A 91 13.05 -12.31 25.97
N THR A 92 12.39 -13.40 26.32
CA THR A 92 11.99 -14.43 25.35
C THR A 92 10.96 -13.90 24.36
N ASP A 93 9.97 -13.14 24.83
CA ASP A 93 8.94 -12.57 23.97
C ASP A 93 9.54 -11.49 23.03
N LEU A 94 10.44 -10.65 23.54
CA LEU A 94 11.21 -9.69 22.72
C LEU A 94 12.02 -10.38 21.61
N ALA A 95 12.66 -11.50 21.92
CA ALA A 95 13.41 -12.27 20.92
C ALA A 95 12.49 -12.82 19.81
N LYS A 96 11.28 -13.30 20.17
CA LYS A 96 10.29 -13.76 19.17
C LYS A 96 9.78 -12.62 18.31
N ILE A 97 9.51 -11.46 18.91
CA ILE A 97 9.06 -10.27 18.16
C ILE A 97 10.16 -9.82 17.21
N GLN A 98 11.42 -9.78 17.65
CA GLN A 98 12.54 -9.43 16.80
C GLN A 98 12.70 -10.42 15.64
N GLN A 99 12.60 -11.71 15.92
CA GLN A 99 12.62 -12.75 14.88
C GLN A 99 11.50 -12.53 13.85
N GLY A 100 10.29 -12.20 14.29
CA GLY A 100 9.18 -11.90 13.40
C GLY A 100 9.43 -10.68 12.50
N ILE A 101 10.12 -9.64 13.01
CA ILE A 101 10.54 -8.49 12.22
C ILE A 101 11.62 -8.89 11.20
N ASP A 102 12.60 -9.68 11.62
CA ASP A 102 13.71 -10.12 10.77
C ASP A 102 13.24 -11.06 9.65
N GLU A 103 12.25 -11.92 9.91
CA GLU A 103 11.63 -12.81 8.92
C GLU A 103 10.94 -12.04 7.77
N VAL A 104 10.40 -10.86 8.03
CA VAL A 104 9.85 -10.01 6.97
C VAL A 104 10.96 -9.47 6.07
N GLY A 105 12.14 -9.20 6.62
CA GLY A 105 13.32 -8.74 5.90
C GLY A 105 13.14 -7.39 5.23
N ASP A 106 13.95 -7.14 4.20
CA ASP A 106 13.87 -5.90 3.41
C ASP A 106 12.65 -5.92 2.49
N LEU A 107 11.76 -4.96 2.67
CA LEU A 107 10.57 -4.76 1.82
C LEU A 107 10.91 -4.26 0.41
N GLY A 108 12.17 -3.91 0.15
CA GLY A 108 12.65 -3.43 -1.14
C GLY A 108 12.02 -2.10 -1.58
N ARG A 109 12.26 -1.73 -2.84
CA ARG A 109 11.70 -0.50 -3.43
C ARG A 109 10.19 -0.61 -3.63
N ILE A 110 9.51 0.52 -3.45
CA ILE A 110 8.07 0.63 -3.76
C ILE A 110 7.88 0.42 -5.26
N PRO A 111 7.07 -0.56 -5.70
CA PRO A 111 6.78 -0.73 -7.12
C PRO A 111 6.03 0.48 -7.66
N GLU A 112 6.47 1.04 -8.78
CA GLU A 112 5.72 2.08 -9.49
C GLU A 112 4.44 1.47 -10.06
N THR A 113 3.30 2.05 -9.73
CA THR A 113 1.99 1.66 -10.25
C THR A 113 1.25 2.91 -10.75
N TYR A 114 0.46 2.74 -11.83
CA TYR A 114 -0.42 3.79 -12.37
C TYR A 114 -1.82 3.72 -11.75
N TYR A 115 -2.09 2.68 -10.95
CA TYR A 115 -3.37 2.44 -10.30
C TYR A 115 -3.14 2.14 -8.84
N ASP A 116 -3.98 2.68 -7.98
CA ASP A 116 -3.91 2.45 -6.53
C ASP A 116 -4.57 1.13 -6.15
N THR A 117 -5.58 0.71 -6.92
CA THR A 117 -6.33 -0.52 -6.67
C THR A 117 -6.42 -1.42 -7.89
N ILE A 118 -6.69 -2.71 -7.64
CA ILE A 118 -6.95 -3.70 -8.71
C ILE A 118 -8.24 -3.36 -9.45
N ASP A 119 -9.27 -2.91 -8.74
CA ASP A 119 -10.57 -2.58 -9.31
C ASP A 119 -10.48 -1.40 -10.28
N GLU A 120 -9.69 -0.38 -9.92
CA GLU A 120 -9.41 0.76 -10.82
C GLU A 120 -8.75 0.30 -12.12
N ALA A 121 -7.77 -0.60 -12.04
CA ALA A 121 -7.12 -1.16 -13.22
C ALA A 121 -8.09 -1.97 -14.10
N TYR A 122 -9.01 -2.74 -13.50
CA TYR A 122 -10.04 -3.48 -14.25
C TYR A 122 -11.08 -2.55 -14.87
N ASN A 123 -11.53 -1.52 -14.17
CA ASN A 123 -12.46 -0.51 -14.68
C ASN A 123 -11.86 0.21 -15.90
N HIS A 124 -10.61 0.64 -15.81
CA HIS A 124 -9.93 1.27 -16.94
C HIS A 124 -9.77 0.31 -18.14
N LYS A 125 -9.46 -0.96 -17.89
CA LYS A 125 -9.45 -1.99 -18.94
C LYS A 125 -10.81 -2.16 -19.61
N GLY A 126 -11.89 -2.16 -18.84
CA GLY A 126 -13.27 -2.20 -19.33
C GLY A 126 -13.57 -1.01 -20.25
N SER A 127 -13.29 0.20 -19.77
CA SER A 127 -13.48 1.44 -20.53
C SER A 127 -12.70 1.46 -21.84
N LEU A 128 -11.45 1.00 -21.83
CA LEU A 128 -10.64 0.88 -23.05
C LEU A 128 -11.23 -0.11 -24.07
N LYS A 129 -11.80 -1.22 -23.59
CA LYS A 129 -12.46 -2.20 -24.46
C LYS A 129 -13.71 -1.61 -25.10
N ASP A 130 -14.50 -0.87 -24.33
CA ASP A 130 -15.73 -0.22 -24.83
C ASP A 130 -15.40 0.91 -25.83
N LEU A 131 -14.39 1.72 -25.54
CA LEU A 131 -13.92 2.75 -26.48
C LEU A 131 -13.41 2.15 -27.80
N LYS A 132 -12.65 1.05 -27.75
CA LYS A 132 -12.22 0.34 -28.96
C LYS A 132 -13.40 -0.16 -29.78
N ARG A 133 -14.41 -0.74 -29.13
CA ARG A 133 -15.63 -1.19 -29.80
C ARG A 133 -16.38 -0.03 -30.45
N GLN A 134 -16.49 1.11 -29.77
CA GLN A 134 -17.11 2.31 -30.32
C GLN A 134 -16.33 2.85 -31.53
N LEU A 135 -14.99 2.86 -31.43
CA LEU A 135 -14.13 3.27 -32.54
C LEU A 135 -14.36 2.39 -33.75
N GLU A 136 -14.30 1.05 -33.60
CA GLU A 136 -14.56 0.09 -34.71
C GLU A 136 -15.96 0.24 -35.31
N GLN A 137 -16.98 0.54 -34.48
CA GLN A 137 -18.34 0.81 -34.98
C GLN A 137 -18.41 2.11 -35.75
N THR A 138 -17.66 3.13 -35.31
CA THR A 138 -17.64 4.42 -36.00
C THR A 138 -16.88 4.34 -37.34
N GLU A 139 -15.76 3.61 -37.36
CA GLU A 139 -14.98 3.37 -38.56
C GLU A 139 -15.76 2.54 -39.63
N LYS A 140 -16.63 1.61 -39.17
CA LYS A 140 -17.48 0.79 -40.06
C LYS A 140 -18.76 1.49 -40.48
N LYS A 141 -19.10 2.65 -39.89
CA LYS A 141 -20.24 3.43 -40.39
C LYS A 141 -19.86 3.99 -41.78
N GLU A 142 -20.52 3.51 -42.79
CA GLU A 142 -20.44 4.12 -44.12
C GLU A 142 -20.86 5.59 -43.99
N ASP A 143 -20.14 6.45 -44.66
CA ASP A 143 -20.53 7.85 -44.80
C ASP A 143 -21.80 7.92 -45.61
N THR A 144 -22.94 8.09 -44.96
CA THR A 144 -24.27 8.14 -45.62
C THR A 144 -24.38 9.27 -46.67
N TYR A 145 -23.45 10.22 -46.65
CA TYR A 145 -23.40 11.33 -47.58
C TYR A 145 -22.38 11.15 -48.69
N ALA A 146 -21.54 10.12 -48.64
CA ALA A 146 -20.49 9.90 -49.62
C ALA A 146 -21.07 9.73 -51.05
N GLU A 147 -22.13 8.95 -51.17
CA GLU A 147 -22.83 8.76 -52.47
C GLU A 147 -23.48 10.05 -52.94
N GLN A 148 -24.17 10.79 -52.07
CA GLN A 148 -24.80 12.07 -52.40
C GLN A 148 -23.75 13.11 -52.84
N ILE A 149 -22.61 13.18 -52.15
CA ILE A 149 -21.50 14.06 -52.54
C ILE A 149 -20.93 13.64 -53.91
N ALA A 150 -20.78 12.35 -54.15
CA ALA A 150 -20.32 11.86 -55.45
C ALA A 150 -21.28 12.20 -56.60
N GLU A 151 -22.61 12.03 -56.38
CA GLU A 151 -23.63 12.42 -57.33
C GLU A 151 -23.66 13.92 -57.59
N MET A 152 -23.61 14.72 -56.53
CA MET A 152 -23.54 16.20 -56.64
C MET A 152 -22.31 16.64 -57.43
N LYS A 153 -21.15 16.07 -57.16
CA LYS A 153 -19.92 16.34 -57.94
C LYS A 153 -20.08 15.97 -59.40
N LYS A 154 -20.65 14.81 -59.68
CA LYS A 154 -20.90 14.37 -61.04
C LYS A 154 -21.87 15.29 -61.79
N SER A 155 -22.97 15.70 -61.13
CA SER A 155 -23.95 16.63 -61.72
C SER A 155 -23.34 18.01 -61.99
N ALA A 156 -22.51 18.51 -61.05
CA ALA A 156 -21.83 19.80 -61.25
C ALA A 156 -20.84 19.76 -62.43
N ILE A 157 -20.12 18.66 -62.63
CA ILE A 157 -19.20 18.50 -63.78
C ILE A 157 -20.01 18.46 -65.08
N GLN A 158 -21.11 17.70 -65.10
CA GLN A 158 -21.98 17.64 -66.28
C GLN A 158 -22.54 19.01 -66.64
N GLN A 159 -22.98 19.82 -65.65
CA GLN A 159 -23.50 21.15 -65.88
C GLN A 159 -22.42 22.08 -66.45
N ILE A 160 -21.19 22.01 -66.01
CA ILE A 160 -20.05 22.80 -66.54
C ILE A 160 -19.78 22.39 -68.00
N ASP A 161 -19.87 21.10 -68.35
CA ASP A 161 -19.66 20.65 -69.69
C ASP A 161 -20.78 21.09 -70.63
N TYR A 162 -22.05 21.10 -70.17
CA TYR A 162 -23.18 21.65 -70.92
C TYR A 162 -23.07 23.16 -71.15
N ASP A 163 -22.68 23.91 -70.10
CA ASP A 163 -22.51 25.37 -70.20
C ASP A 163 -21.42 25.73 -71.22
N LYS A 164 -20.29 25.01 -71.22
CA LYS A 164 -19.23 25.17 -72.19
C LYS A 164 -19.67 24.78 -73.65
N ALA A 165 -20.46 23.74 -73.80
CA ALA A 165 -21.00 23.31 -75.09
C ALA A 165 -21.92 24.42 -75.63
N ASN A 166 -22.82 24.99 -74.79
CA ASN A 166 -23.71 26.09 -75.21
C ASN A 166 -22.92 27.35 -75.56
N GLU A 167 -21.89 27.72 -74.78
CA GLU A 167 -20.99 28.82 -75.13
C GLU A 167 -20.30 28.63 -76.51
N LEU A 168 -19.82 27.44 -76.76
CA LEU A 168 -19.20 27.11 -78.04
C LEU A 168 -20.18 27.12 -79.18
N GLU A 169 -21.43 26.63 -79.01
CA GLU A 169 -22.51 26.75 -80.02
C GLU A 169 -22.91 28.19 -80.30
N ASP A 170 -22.98 29.03 -79.28
CA ASP A 170 -23.27 30.48 -79.40
C ASP A 170 -22.14 31.21 -80.18
N LEU A 171 -20.88 30.89 -79.83
CA LEU A 171 -19.73 31.40 -80.58
C LEU A 171 -19.76 30.94 -82.06
N HIS A 172 -20.12 29.71 -82.35
CA HIS A 172 -20.18 29.16 -83.67
C HIS A 172 -21.29 29.85 -84.45
N ARG A 173 -22.48 30.04 -83.86
CA ARG A 173 -23.56 30.82 -84.48
C ARG A 173 -23.16 32.26 -84.77
N HIS A 174 -22.39 32.88 -83.99
CA HIS A 174 -21.88 34.24 -84.22
C HIS A 174 -20.85 34.30 -85.36
N GLN A 175 -20.04 33.23 -85.53
CA GLN A 175 -19.11 33.14 -86.66
C GLN A 175 -19.80 32.96 -87.97
N ASP A 176 -20.94 32.24 -88.04
CA ASP A 176 -21.71 32.00 -89.25
C ASP A 176 -22.50 33.25 -89.72
N PHE A 177 -22.59 34.30 -88.87
CA PHE A 177 -23.23 35.60 -89.19
C PHE A 177 -22.25 36.66 -89.62
N LEU A 178 -20.94 36.40 -89.70
CA LEU A 178 -19.93 37.31 -90.22
C LEU A 178 -19.48 36.86 -91.62
#